data_38262d05136342c1e594950eeb12f06e
#
_entry.id   38262d05136342c1e594950eeb12f06e
#
_cell.length_a   1.000
_cell.length_b   1.000
_cell.length_c   1.000
_cell.angle_alpha   90.00
_cell.angle_beta   90.00
_cell.angle_gamma   90.00
#
_symmetry.space_group_name_H-M   'P 1'
#
loop_
_entity.id
_entity.type
_entity.pdbx_description
1 polymer ?
#
loop_
_entity_poly.entity_id
_entity_poly.type
_entity_poly.pdbx_seq_one_letter_code
_entity_poly.pdbx_strand_id
1 'polypeptide(L)'
;MKKEWRNLLFDEQLDDKDFTEYKFGSFTPNLCQRILIFIANKTFFKRGYFRRKFTRLIMSLQKGPLDIYFRNCAFRIYGENNLIEYGILLNTKYNQTDIDFLLEGSKSNSNFVDLGCNIGLYSLPLASSAPNGTIIAIDANPLMQSRLSFNANSSEIKNIQIICSAVSDKTGEGSLLIRKNDTAIVSVNEDIKGSIKIDILENIIKEQGLNSIYGLKIDIEGHEDKALVPFLLNVKEDLLPKRIVIEKKTKNTDYPGCVMAFKKLNYTLVSRSRNNSFYEKL
;
A
#
# COMPACT_ATOMS: atom_id res chain seq x y z
N MET A 1 22.53 0.23 -14.20
CA MET A 1 21.52 -0.76 -14.66
C MET A 1 20.30 0.02 -15.13
N LYS A 2 19.95 -0.05 -16.42
CA LYS A 2 18.73 0.58 -16.95
C LYS A 2 17.53 -0.13 -16.32
N LYS A 3 16.63 0.63 -15.69
CA LYS A 3 15.34 0.11 -15.18
C LYS A 3 14.53 -0.30 -16.41
N GLU A 4 14.27 -1.59 -16.57
CA GLU A 4 13.39 -2.07 -17.64
C GLU A 4 11.93 -1.86 -17.24
N TRP A 5 11.25 -0.95 -17.92
CA TRP A 5 9.83 -0.66 -17.78
C TRP A 5 9.04 -1.29 -18.92
N ARG A 6 7.82 -1.72 -18.65
CA ARG A 6 6.86 -2.19 -19.64
C ARG A 6 5.66 -1.26 -19.65
N ASN A 7 5.34 -0.70 -20.82
CA ASN A 7 4.06 -0.03 -21.02
C ASN A 7 2.97 -1.11 -21.07
N LEU A 8 2.03 -1.08 -20.16
CA LEU A 8 0.79 -1.80 -20.29
C LEU A 8 -0.21 -0.86 -20.96
N LEU A 9 -0.34 -1.01 -22.28
CA LEU A 9 -1.58 -0.64 -22.94
C LEU A 9 -2.62 -1.68 -22.48
N PHE A 10 -3.83 -1.26 -22.22
CA PHE A 10 -4.94 -2.08 -21.68
C PHE A 10 -5.28 -3.34 -22.50
N ASP A 11 -4.69 -3.53 -23.68
CA ASP A 11 -4.96 -4.65 -24.59
C ASP A 11 -4.06 -5.89 -24.42
N GLU A 12 -2.97 -5.82 -23.68
CA GLU A 12 -2.27 -7.02 -23.24
C GLU A 12 -2.80 -7.42 -21.85
N GLN A 13 -3.90 -8.15 -21.84
CA GLN A 13 -4.33 -8.94 -20.71
C GLN A 13 -3.12 -9.73 -20.21
N LEU A 14 -2.60 -9.33 -19.05
CA LEU A 14 -1.95 -10.31 -18.19
C LEU A 14 -2.96 -11.44 -18.08
N ASP A 15 -2.53 -12.65 -18.37
CA ASP A 15 -3.32 -13.89 -18.24
C ASP A 15 -3.53 -14.17 -16.73
N ASP A 16 -3.99 -13.16 -16.03
CA ASP A 16 -4.42 -13.20 -14.64
C ASP A 16 -5.78 -13.90 -14.66
N LYS A 17 -5.74 -15.22 -14.53
CA LYS A 17 -6.94 -15.95 -14.17
C LYS A 17 -7.51 -15.26 -12.96
N ASP A 18 -8.65 -14.61 -13.14
CA ASP A 18 -9.34 -13.91 -12.07
C ASP A 18 -9.84 -14.94 -11.06
N PHE A 19 -9.03 -15.16 -10.02
CA PHE A 19 -9.38 -16.06 -8.93
C PHE A 19 -10.36 -15.42 -7.93
N THR A 20 -10.80 -14.17 -8.16
CA THR A 20 -11.77 -13.47 -7.29
C THR A 20 -13.16 -14.12 -7.30
N GLU A 21 -13.49 -14.92 -8.31
CA GLU A 21 -14.73 -15.73 -8.34
C GLU A 21 -14.76 -16.81 -7.24
N TYR A 22 -13.60 -17.26 -6.78
CA TYR A 22 -13.50 -18.27 -5.72
C TYR A 22 -13.53 -17.60 -4.34
N LYS A 23 -14.38 -18.14 -3.45
CA LYS A 23 -14.46 -17.65 -2.06
C LYS A 23 -13.10 -17.74 -1.38
N PHE A 24 -12.84 -16.83 -0.45
CA PHE A 24 -11.67 -16.91 0.43
C PHE A 24 -11.70 -18.24 1.21
N GLY A 25 -10.54 -18.88 1.34
CA GLY A 25 -10.39 -20.23 1.89
C GLY A 25 -10.32 -21.35 0.84
N SER A 26 -10.67 -21.07 -0.43
CA SER A 26 -10.56 -22.05 -1.52
C SER A 26 -9.10 -22.43 -1.83
N PHE A 27 -8.16 -21.55 -1.51
CA PHE A 27 -6.73 -21.73 -1.74
C PHE A 27 -5.94 -21.74 -0.43
N THR A 28 -6.48 -22.42 0.59
CA THR A 28 -5.79 -22.57 1.87
C THR A 28 -4.47 -23.34 1.68
N PRO A 29 -3.36 -22.86 2.25
CA PRO A 29 -2.07 -23.54 2.16
C PRO A 29 -2.14 -24.99 2.63
N ASN A 30 -1.63 -25.92 1.83
CA ASN A 30 -1.49 -27.33 2.22
C ASN A 30 -0.42 -27.51 3.33
N LEU A 31 -0.31 -28.73 3.87
CA LEU A 31 0.60 -29.01 5.00
C LEU A 31 2.07 -28.63 4.69
N CYS A 32 2.55 -28.97 3.48
CA CYS A 32 3.94 -28.66 3.08
C CYS A 32 4.15 -27.15 3.00
N GLN A 33 3.22 -26.42 2.40
CA GLN A 33 3.28 -24.96 2.33
C GLN A 33 3.25 -24.32 3.72
N ARG A 34 2.40 -24.79 4.62
CA ARG A 34 2.35 -24.30 6.01
C ARG A 34 3.67 -24.52 6.76
N ILE A 35 4.30 -25.68 6.59
CA ILE A 35 5.62 -25.95 7.18
C ILE A 35 6.67 -25.00 6.62
N LEU A 36 6.71 -24.80 5.30
CA LEU A 36 7.68 -23.89 4.68
C LEU A 36 7.45 -22.43 5.11
N ILE A 37 6.21 -21.97 5.17
CA ILE A 37 5.85 -20.63 5.67
C ILE A 37 6.31 -20.47 7.12
N PHE A 38 6.09 -21.47 7.98
CA PHE A 38 6.55 -21.46 9.34
C PHE A 38 8.09 -21.36 9.44
N ILE A 39 8.81 -22.18 8.67
CA ILE A 39 10.29 -22.14 8.60
C ILE A 39 10.75 -20.76 8.15
N ALA A 40 10.16 -20.19 7.11
CA ALA A 40 10.50 -18.85 6.62
C ALA A 40 10.33 -17.77 7.70
N ASN A 41 9.22 -17.81 8.43
CA ASN A 41 8.95 -16.87 9.51
C ASN A 41 9.99 -16.88 10.64
N LYS A 42 10.63 -18.03 10.88
CA LYS A 42 11.63 -18.22 11.95
C LYS A 42 13.07 -18.03 11.49
N THR A 43 13.31 -17.94 10.17
CA THR A 43 14.65 -17.94 9.59
C THR A 43 14.92 -16.70 8.73
N PHE A 44 16.09 -16.68 8.09
CA PHE A 44 16.49 -15.63 7.15
C PHE A 44 15.80 -15.72 5.77
N PHE A 45 15.08 -16.79 5.47
CA PHE A 45 14.39 -16.99 4.20
C PHE A 45 13.36 -15.92 3.89
N LYS A 46 12.82 -15.23 4.91
CA LYS A 46 11.94 -14.06 4.75
C LYS A 46 12.63 -12.77 4.26
N ARG A 47 13.95 -12.77 4.04
CA ARG A 47 14.73 -11.56 3.75
C ARG A 47 15.46 -11.61 2.40
N GLY A 48 15.62 -10.43 1.78
CA GLY A 48 16.47 -10.21 0.61
C GLY A 48 16.19 -11.17 -0.56
N TYR A 49 17.27 -11.67 -1.15
CA TYR A 49 17.23 -12.59 -2.29
C TYR A 49 16.47 -13.90 -2.02
N PHE A 50 16.60 -14.44 -0.81
CA PHE A 50 15.93 -15.70 -0.41
C PHE A 50 14.40 -15.56 -0.39
N ARG A 51 13.87 -14.40 -0.01
CA ARG A 51 12.43 -14.14 0.05
C ARG A 51 11.73 -14.50 -1.25
N ARG A 52 12.24 -14.01 -2.40
CA ARG A 52 11.64 -14.28 -3.72
C ARG A 52 11.72 -15.76 -4.10
N LYS A 53 12.88 -16.39 -3.91
CA LYS A 53 13.06 -17.82 -4.23
C LYS A 53 12.17 -18.71 -3.38
N PHE A 54 12.10 -18.39 -2.09
CA PHE A 54 11.33 -19.21 -1.14
C PHE A 54 9.82 -19.07 -1.38
N THR A 55 9.33 -17.86 -1.71
CA THR A 55 7.95 -17.67 -2.13
C THR A 55 7.64 -18.47 -3.39
N ARG A 56 8.49 -18.43 -4.41
CA ARG A 56 8.29 -19.22 -5.63
C ARG A 56 8.21 -20.72 -5.36
N LEU A 57 9.07 -21.22 -4.46
CA LEU A 57 9.00 -22.62 -4.03
C LEU A 57 7.66 -22.93 -3.35
N ILE A 58 7.19 -22.10 -2.44
CA ILE A 58 5.89 -22.30 -1.77
C ILE A 58 4.76 -22.27 -2.78
N MET A 59 4.74 -21.28 -3.69
CA MET A 59 3.68 -21.14 -4.71
C MET A 59 3.66 -22.32 -5.70
N SER A 60 4.83 -22.92 -6.01
CA SER A 60 4.90 -24.06 -6.95
C SER A 60 4.30 -25.37 -6.41
N LEU A 61 4.04 -25.47 -5.11
CA LEU A 61 3.48 -26.68 -4.49
C LEU A 61 1.97 -26.83 -4.66
N GLN A 62 1.30 -25.80 -5.17
CA GLN A 62 -0.13 -25.80 -5.46
C GLN A 62 -0.40 -24.85 -6.64
N LYS A 63 -1.38 -25.18 -7.48
CA LYS A 63 -1.84 -24.28 -8.54
C LYS A 63 -2.73 -23.17 -7.95
N GLY A 64 -2.55 -21.94 -8.44
CA GLY A 64 -3.35 -20.77 -8.04
C GLY A 64 -2.74 -19.99 -6.88
N PRO A 65 -3.48 -19.00 -6.37
CA PRO A 65 -3.05 -18.15 -5.26
C PRO A 65 -3.03 -18.89 -3.92
N LEU A 66 -2.69 -18.19 -2.84
CA LEU A 66 -2.77 -18.69 -1.46
C LEU A 66 -3.63 -17.76 -0.61
N ASP A 67 -4.58 -18.33 0.12
CA ASP A 67 -5.41 -17.60 1.08
C ASP A 67 -4.79 -17.71 2.48
N ILE A 68 -4.37 -16.56 3.04
CA ILE A 68 -3.73 -16.50 4.35
C ILE A 68 -4.33 -15.39 5.20
N TYR A 69 -4.12 -15.46 6.51
CA TYR A 69 -4.42 -14.37 7.42
C TYR A 69 -3.14 -13.64 7.83
N PHE A 70 -3.19 -12.31 7.81
CA PHE A 70 -2.15 -11.43 8.32
C PHE A 70 -2.81 -10.34 9.18
N ARG A 71 -2.38 -10.19 10.44
CA ARG A 71 -2.99 -9.25 11.42
C ARG A 71 -4.52 -9.37 11.51
N ASN A 72 -5.02 -10.60 11.49
CA ASN A 72 -6.44 -10.96 11.50
C ASN A 72 -7.23 -10.53 10.25
N CYS A 73 -6.58 -10.03 9.21
CA CYS A 73 -7.19 -9.72 7.93
C CYS A 73 -6.90 -10.81 6.90
N ALA A 74 -7.86 -11.08 6.03
CA ALA A 74 -7.76 -12.05 4.94
C ALA A 74 -6.98 -11.45 3.76
N PHE A 75 -6.02 -12.22 3.24
CA PHE A 75 -5.24 -11.84 2.06
C PHE A 75 -5.13 -13.00 1.10
N ARG A 76 -5.46 -12.77 -0.17
CA ARG A 76 -5.14 -13.67 -1.28
C ARG A 76 -3.82 -13.25 -1.90
N ILE A 77 -2.86 -14.18 -1.90
CA ILE A 77 -1.48 -13.98 -2.35
C ILE A 77 -1.30 -14.66 -3.69
N TYR A 78 -1.00 -13.91 -4.73
CA TYR A 78 -0.79 -14.43 -6.09
C TYR A 78 0.65 -14.83 -6.37
N GLY A 79 1.61 -14.23 -5.67
CA GLY A 79 3.02 -14.57 -5.80
C GLY A 79 3.70 -14.09 -7.08
N GLU A 80 3.06 -13.17 -7.82
CA GLU A 80 3.49 -12.68 -9.13
C GLU A 80 4.38 -11.43 -9.02
N ASN A 81 5.59 -11.62 -8.53
CA ASN A 81 6.58 -10.55 -8.38
C ASN A 81 6.13 -9.34 -7.53
N ASN A 82 5.14 -9.50 -6.66
CA ASN A 82 4.75 -8.48 -5.70
C ASN A 82 5.51 -8.66 -4.37
N LEU A 83 6.41 -7.73 -4.06
CA LEU A 83 7.23 -7.82 -2.85
C LEU A 83 6.43 -7.65 -1.55
N ILE A 84 5.28 -6.99 -1.59
CA ILE A 84 4.36 -6.85 -0.45
C ILE A 84 3.73 -8.21 -0.14
N GLU A 85 3.22 -8.91 -1.15
CA GLU A 85 2.67 -10.26 -1.00
C GLU A 85 3.70 -11.24 -0.40
N TYR A 86 4.96 -11.17 -0.88
CA TYR A 86 6.05 -11.98 -0.31
C TYR A 86 6.34 -11.62 1.15
N GLY A 87 6.24 -10.35 1.49
CA GLY A 87 6.40 -9.87 2.86
C GLY A 87 5.32 -10.42 3.79
N ILE A 88 4.07 -10.30 3.40
CA ILE A 88 2.89 -10.79 4.14
C ILE A 88 2.97 -12.32 4.32
N LEU A 89 3.27 -13.06 3.24
CA LEU A 89 3.34 -14.52 3.27
C LEU A 89 4.42 -15.05 4.22
N LEU A 90 5.61 -14.47 4.19
CA LEU A 90 6.79 -15.03 4.85
C LEU A 90 7.17 -14.36 6.18
N ASN A 91 6.50 -13.29 6.59
CA ASN A 91 6.87 -12.55 7.78
C ASN A 91 5.63 -12.00 8.52
N THR A 92 5.22 -12.66 9.58
CA THR A 92 4.09 -12.24 10.42
C THR A 92 4.26 -10.84 11.06
N LYS A 93 5.49 -10.31 11.05
CA LYS A 93 5.84 -8.97 11.54
C LYS A 93 6.23 -8.01 10.41
N TYR A 94 5.74 -8.26 9.18
CA TYR A 94 6.04 -7.39 8.04
C TYR A 94 5.45 -6.00 8.27
N ASN A 95 6.27 -4.95 8.14
CA ASN A 95 5.93 -3.56 8.41
C ASN A 95 5.18 -3.32 9.74
N GLN A 96 5.44 -4.17 10.75
CA GLN A 96 4.74 -4.08 12.04
C GLN A 96 4.95 -2.71 12.69
N THR A 97 6.19 -2.22 12.75
CA THR A 97 6.52 -0.94 13.40
C THR A 97 5.78 0.24 12.77
N ASP A 98 5.63 0.19 11.45
CA ASP A 98 4.98 1.24 10.67
C ASP A 98 3.47 1.29 10.96
N ILE A 99 2.82 0.10 10.95
CA ILE A 99 1.38 -0.03 11.24
C ILE A 99 1.11 0.32 12.71
N ASP A 100 1.93 -0.19 13.63
CA ASP A 100 1.79 0.07 15.06
C ASP A 100 1.95 1.56 15.38
N PHE A 101 2.90 2.27 14.70
CA PHE A 101 3.02 3.72 14.82
C PHE A 101 1.76 4.46 14.37
N LEU A 102 1.15 4.09 13.24
CA LEU A 102 -0.09 4.71 12.78
C LEU A 102 -1.26 4.47 13.74
N LEU A 103 -1.30 3.29 14.37
CA LEU A 103 -2.38 2.92 15.28
C LEU A 103 -2.22 3.47 16.70
N GLU A 104 -1.01 3.81 17.12
CA GLU A 104 -0.74 4.24 18.49
C GLU A 104 -1.53 5.51 18.86
N GLY A 105 -2.39 5.43 19.88
CA GLY A 105 -3.28 6.50 20.32
C GLY A 105 -4.47 6.76 19.40
N SER A 106 -4.68 5.97 18.34
CA SER A 106 -5.91 6.04 17.54
C SER A 106 -7.13 5.52 18.31
N LYS A 107 -8.30 5.92 17.84
CA LYS A 107 -9.60 5.51 18.40
C LYS A 107 -10.38 4.73 17.34
N SER A 108 -11.47 4.08 17.76
CA SER A 108 -12.34 3.32 16.85
C SER A 108 -12.96 4.15 15.71
N ASN A 109 -13.02 5.46 15.85
CA ASN A 109 -13.52 6.42 14.86
C ASN A 109 -12.42 7.24 14.17
N SER A 110 -11.15 6.84 14.29
CA SER A 110 -10.04 7.52 13.62
C SER A 110 -10.06 7.26 12.11
N ASN A 111 -9.83 8.32 11.34
CA ASN A 111 -9.75 8.23 9.88
C ASN A 111 -8.28 8.11 9.44
N PHE A 112 -8.05 7.34 8.38
CA PHE A 112 -6.72 7.15 7.82
C PHE A 112 -6.72 7.32 6.30
N VAL A 113 -5.55 7.67 5.77
CA VAL A 113 -5.28 7.74 4.34
C VAL A 113 -4.07 6.87 4.01
N ASP A 114 -4.22 5.99 3.03
CA ASP A 114 -3.17 5.08 2.55
C ASP A 114 -2.93 5.34 1.06
N LEU A 115 -1.86 6.10 0.75
CA LEU A 115 -1.44 6.43 -0.60
C LEU A 115 -0.41 5.40 -1.08
N GLY A 116 -0.73 4.73 -2.19
CA GLY A 116 -0.02 3.54 -2.66
C GLY A 116 -0.42 2.33 -1.83
N CYS A 117 -1.74 2.11 -1.69
CA CYS A 117 -2.30 1.10 -0.79
C CYS A 117 -2.03 -0.35 -1.25
N ASN A 118 -1.69 -0.56 -2.53
CA ASN A 118 -1.47 -1.88 -3.11
C ASN A 118 -2.60 -2.85 -2.74
N ILE A 119 -2.32 -4.05 -2.24
CA ILE A 119 -3.31 -5.06 -1.84
C ILE A 119 -3.89 -4.84 -0.43
N GLY A 120 -3.57 -3.70 0.24
CA GLY A 120 -4.14 -3.32 1.53
C GLY A 120 -3.31 -3.67 2.76
N LEU A 121 -1.99 -3.78 2.63
CA LEU A 121 -1.09 -4.08 3.75
C LEU A 121 -1.30 -3.18 4.97
N TYR A 122 -1.53 -1.88 4.74
CA TYR A 122 -1.84 -0.91 5.79
C TYR A 122 -3.35 -0.71 5.93
N SER A 123 -4.07 -0.54 4.81
CA SER A 123 -5.50 -0.24 4.79
C SER A 123 -6.33 -1.22 5.61
N LEU A 124 -6.11 -2.54 5.48
CA LEU A 124 -6.91 -3.54 6.18
C LEU A 124 -6.70 -3.54 7.69
N PRO A 125 -5.47 -3.59 8.24
CA PRO A 125 -5.25 -3.50 9.68
C PRO A 125 -5.73 -2.18 10.29
N LEU A 126 -5.59 -1.05 9.58
CA LEU A 126 -6.08 0.25 10.03
C LEU A 126 -7.60 0.26 10.11
N ALA A 127 -8.28 -0.26 9.08
CA ALA A 127 -9.74 -0.36 9.05
C ALA A 127 -10.31 -1.29 10.12
N SER A 128 -9.66 -2.43 10.32
CA SER A 128 -10.04 -3.38 11.38
C SER A 128 -9.89 -2.77 12.79
N SER A 129 -8.89 -1.90 12.99
CA SER A 129 -8.63 -1.26 14.29
C SER A 129 -9.49 -0.01 14.53
N ALA A 130 -10.02 0.60 13.48
CA ALA A 130 -10.88 1.79 13.53
C ALA A 130 -12.23 1.53 12.82
N PRO A 131 -13.08 0.63 13.33
CA PRO A 131 -14.28 0.18 12.63
C PRO A 131 -15.35 1.25 12.42
N ASN A 132 -15.31 2.34 13.18
CA ASN A 132 -16.22 3.49 13.08
C ASN A 132 -15.57 4.68 12.34
N GLY A 133 -14.32 4.56 11.92
CA GLY A 133 -13.62 5.54 11.10
C GLY A 133 -13.68 5.16 9.62
N THR A 134 -13.17 6.02 8.76
CA THR A 134 -13.05 5.80 7.32
C THR A 134 -11.59 5.70 6.93
N ILE A 135 -11.26 4.72 6.10
CA ILE A 135 -9.95 4.58 5.47
C ILE A 135 -10.09 4.91 4.00
N ILE A 136 -9.32 5.92 3.52
CA ILE A 136 -9.20 6.22 2.10
C ILE A 136 -7.95 5.51 1.59
N ALA A 137 -8.16 4.50 0.74
CA ALA A 137 -7.10 3.69 0.14
C ALA A 137 -6.98 4.05 -1.34
N ILE A 138 -5.83 4.63 -1.72
CA ILE A 138 -5.60 5.16 -3.07
C ILE A 138 -4.44 4.41 -3.72
N ASP A 139 -4.68 3.91 -4.92
CA ASP A 139 -3.64 3.32 -5.77
C ASP A 139 -3.98 3.60 -7.24
N ALA A 140 -2.97 3.84 -8.05
CA ALA A 140 -3.14 4.05 -9.48
C ALA A 140 -3.34 2.75 -10.27
N ASN A 141 -3.04 1.59 -9.67
CA ASN A 141 -3.12 0.28 -10.33
C ASN A 141 -4.50 -0.39 -10.09
N PRO A 142 -5.36 -0.50 -11.12
CA PRO A 142 -6.69 -1.11 -10.98
C PRO A 142 -6.63 -2.57 -10.49
N LEU A 143 -5.58 -3.32 -10.86
CA LEU A 143 -5.42 -4.71 -10.41
C LEU A 143 -5.19 -4.78 -8.90
N MET A 144 -4.37 -3.89 -8.35
CA MET A 144 -4.13 -3.85 -6.91
C MET A 144 -5.40 -3.48 -6.15
N GLN A 145 -6.22 -2.62 -6.71
CA GLN A 145 -7.50 -2.26 -6.12
C GLN A 145 -8.53 -3.38 -6.15
N SER A 146 -8.60 -4.14 -7.24
CA SER A 146 -9.43 -5.35 -7.31
C SER A 146 -9.00 -6.34 -6.21
N ARG A 147 -7.70 -6.56 -6.04
CA ARG A 147 -7.16 -7.44 -4.98
C ARG A 147 -7.44 -6.89 -3.57
N LEU A 148 -7.31 -5.57 -3.36
CA LEU A 148 -7.69 -4.93 -2.10
C LEU A 148 -9.18 -5.10 -1.81
N SER A 149 -10.03 -4.87 -2.80
CA SER A 149 -11.49 -5.04 -2.67
C SER A 149 -11.84 -6.49 -2.28
N PHE A 150 -11.24 -7.48 -2.94
CA PHE A 150 -11.41 -8.88 -2.57
C PHE A 150 -10.97 -9.16 -1.12
N ASN A 151 -9.79 -8.67 -0.72
CA ASN A 151 -9.24 -8.86 0.62
C ASN A 151 -10.11 -8.18 1.70
N ALA A 152 -10.62 -6.96 1.43
CA ALA A 152 -11.51 -6.24 2.32
C ALA A 152 -12.84 -6.98 2.53
N ASN A 153 -13.46 -7.43 1.44
CA ASN A 153 -14.69 -8.22 1.49
C ASN A 153 -14.48 -9.54 2.23
N SER A 154 -13.36 -10.23 1.99
CA SER A 154 -13.00 -11.47 2.67
C SER A 154 -12.70 -11.29 4.16
N SER A 155 -12.35 -10.08 4.56
CA SER A 155 -12.11 -9.67 5.95
C SER A 155 -13.37 -9.10 6.64
N GLU A 156 -14.50 -9.02 5.93
CA GLU A 156 -15.75 -8.37 6.38
C GLU A 156 -15.58 -6.88 6.73
N ILE A 157 -14.57 -6.23 6.14
CA ILE A 157 -14.25 -4.82 6.35
C ILE A 157 -15.04 -3.97 5.35
N LYS A 158 -15.83 -2.99 5.84
CA LYS A 158 -16.74 -2.18 5.04
C LYS A 158 -16.41 -0.68 5.04
N ASN A 159 -15.47 -0.26 5.85
CA ASN A 159 -15.12 1.14 6.09
C ASN A 159 -13.88 1.61 5.30
N ILE A 160 -13.57 0.94 4.17
CA ILE A 160 -12.52 1.36 3.24
C ILE A 160 -13.16 1.95 1.99
N GLN A 161 -12.78 3.17 1.64
CA GLN A 161 -13.06 3.81 0.35
C GLN A 161 -11.87 3.55 -0.58
N ILE A 162 -12.05 2.71 -1.60
CA ILE A 162 -11.01 2.32 -2.54
C ILE A 162 -11.08 3.24 -3.77
N ILE A 163 -9.99 3.95 -4.08
CA ILE A 163 -9.96 4.97 -5.12
C ILE A 163 -8.86 4.69 -6.14
N CYS A 164 -9.27 4.52 -7.42
CA CYS A 164 -8.37 4.34 -8.56
C CYS A 164 -7.90 5.70 -9.08
N SER A 165 -6.77 6.17 -8.57
CA SER A 165 -6.16 7.41 -9.01
C SER A 165 -4.68 7.45 -8.69
N ALA A 166 -3.91 8.08 -9.55
CA ALA A 166 -2.60 8.60 -9.15
C ALA A 166 -2.79 9.93 -8.40
N VAL A 167 -1.88 10.23 -7.47
CA VAL A 167 -1.92 11.50 -6.73
C VAL A 167 -0.72 12.34 -7.10
N SER A 168 -0.97 13.62 -7.45
CA SER A 168 0.06 14.57 -7.87
C SER A 168 -0.28 15.99 -7.40
N ASP A 169 0.48 16.97 -7.90
CA ASP A 169 0.27 18.42 -7.67
C ASP A 169 -0.76 19.05 -8.62
N LYS A 170 -1.32 18.29 -9.55
CA LYS A 170 -2.33 18.73 -10.51
C LYS A 170 -3.26 17.59 -10.91
N THR A 171 -4.41 17.94 -11.48
CA THR A 171 -5.36 17.01 -12.09
C THR A 171 -4.99 16.72 -13.54
N GLY A 172 -5.36 15.55 -14.03
CA GLY A 172 -5.11 15.14 -15.41
C GLY A 172 -5.33 13.65 -15.64
N GLU A 173 -4.70 13.16 -16.70
CA GLU A 173 -4.67 11.75 -17.06
C GLU A 173 -3.23 11.28 -17.21
N GLY A 174 -3.00 10.00 -17.08
CA GLY A 174 -1.67 9.40 -17.23
C GLY A 174 -1.72 7.93 -17.60
N SER A 175 -0.56 7.40 -17.96
CA SER A 175 -0.37 6.00 -18.29
C SER A 175 0.47 5.31 -17.22
N LEU A 176 0.09 4.08 -16.86
CA LEU A 176 0.85 3.27 -15.90
C LEU A 176 2.08 2.64 -16.55
N LEU A 177 3.21 2.80 -15.90
CA LEU A 177 4.42 2.06 -16.18
C LEU A 177 4.69 1.07 -15.04
N ILE A 178 4.47 -0.22 -15.29
CA ILE A 178 4.71 -1.27 -14.30
C ILE A 178 6.10 -1.86 -14.49
N ARG A 179 6.81 -2.01 -13.38
CA ARG A 179 8.16 -2.58 -13.41
C ARG A 179 8.10 -4.09 -13.65
N LYS A 180 8.78 -4.60 -14.69
CA LYS A 180 8.79 -6.03 -15.08
C LYS A 180 9.13 -7.00 -13.94
N ASN A 181 9.94 -6.58 -12.98
CA ASN A 181 10.44 -7.44 -11.91
C ASN A 181 9.74 -7.23 -10.56
N ASP A 182 8.82 -6.25 -10.46
CA ASP A 182 8.05 -5.97 -9.27
C ASP A 182 6.77 -5.23 -9.64
N THR A 183 5.65 -5.92 -9.60
CA THR A 183 4.34 -5.37 -9.96
C THR A 183 3.78 -4.40 -8.92
N ALA A 184 4.39 -4.34 -7.74
CA ALA A 184 4.07 -3.34 -6.73
C ALA A 184 4.68 -1.97 -7.06
N ILE A 185 5.73 -1.93 -7.89
CA ILE A 185 6.40 -0.69 -8.27
C ILE A 185 5.78 -0.17 -9.57
N VAL A 186 5.04 0.92 -9.44
CA VAL A 186 4.35 1.58 -10.54
C VAL A 186 4.81 3.03 -10.60
N SER A 187 5.05 3.55 -11.80
CA SER A 187 5.16 4.99 -12.02
C SER A 187 4.10 5.44 -13.01
N VAL A 188 3.66 6.67 -12.87
CA VAL A 188 2.66 7.27 -13.75
C VAL A 188 3.37 8.30 -14.63
N ASN A 189 3.24 8.15 -15.95
CA ASN A 189 3.60 9.18 -16.90
C ASN A 189 2.36 10.01 -17.20
N GLU A 190 2.46 11.32 -17.04
CA GLU A 190 1.44 12.25 -17.48
C GLU A 190 1.30 12.16 -19.00
N ASP A 191 0.13 11.77 -19.48
CA ASP A 191 -0.18 11.63 -20.91
C ASP A 191 -1.65 11.98 -21.12
N ILE A 192 -1.92 12.87 -22.07
CA ILE A 192 -3.27 13.34 -22.41
C ILE A 192 -4.19 12.18 -22.90
N LYS A 193 -3.61 11.04 -23.29
CA LYS A 193 -4.32 9.84 -23.72
C LYS A 193 -4.24 8.70 -22.70
N GLY A 194 -3.78 9.01 -21.48
CA GLY A 194 -3.67 8.02 -20.42
C GLY A 194 -5.05 7.58 -19.92
N SER A 195 -5.13 6.34 -19.44
CA SER A 195 -6.37 5.77 -18.90
C SER A 195 -6.48 5.90 -17.37
N ILE A 196 -5.46 6.45 -16.72
CA ILE A 196 -5.41 6.60 -15.26
C ILE A 196 -5.69 8.05 -14.89
N LYS A 197 -6.73 8.25 -14.06
CA LYS A 197 -7.02 9.55 -13.45
C LYS A 197 -5.84 9.99 -12.59
N ILE A 198 -5.42 11.25 -12.75
CA ILE A 198 -4.48 11.91 -11.84
C ILE A 198 -5.28 13.00 -11.11
N ASP A 199 -5.16 13.03 -9.78
CA ASP A 199 -5.86 14.03 -8.99
C ASP A 199 -4.97 14.58 -7.86
N ILE A 200 -5.37 15.70 -7.29
CA ILE A 200 -4.74 16.24 -6.09
C ILE A 200 -5.37 15.62 -4.85
N LEU A 201 -4.57 15.37 -3.83
CA LEU A 201 -5.05 14.70 -2.61
C LEU A 201 -6.20 15.43 -1.94
N GLU A 202 -6.19 16.79 -1.96
CA GLU A 202 -7.24 17.60 -1.36
C GLU A 202 -8.62 17.35 -2.00
N ASN A 203 -8.69 17.21 -3.32
CA ASN A 203 -9.94 16.89 -4.02
C ASN A 203 -10.49 15.54 -3.57
N ILE A 204 -9.63 14.53 -3.57
CA ILE A 204 -10.00 13.16 -3.16
C ILE A 204 -10.56 13.17 -1.73
N ILE A 205 -9.87 13.81 -0.79
CA ILE A 205 -10.29 13.90 0.61
C ILE A 205 -11.64 14.62 0.74
N LYS A 206 -11.81 15.70 -0.01
CA LYS A 206 -13.07 16.48 -0.02
C LYS A 206 -14.23 15.69 -0.61
N GLU A 207 -14.01 14.99 -1.73
CA GLU A 207 -15.04 14.13 -2.36
C GLU A 207 -15.49 13.01 -1.41
N GLN A 208 -14.60 12.49 -0.58
CA GLN A 208 -14.92 11.46 0.42
C GLN A 208 -15.47 12.01 1.74
N GLY A 209 -15.59 13.33 1.87
CA GLY A 209 -16.22 13.98 3.02
C GLY A 209 -15.45 13.84 4.34
N LEU A 210 -14.13 13.57 4.32
CA LEU A 210 -13.35 13.52 5.54
C LEU A 210 -13.16 14.91 6.15
N ASN A 211 -13.40 15.00 7.47
CA ASN A 211 -13.22 16.24 8.23
C ASN A 211 -11.96 16.23 9.11
N SER A 212 -11.35 15.06 9.29
CA SER A 212 -10.09 14.92 10.04
C SER A 212 -9.33 13.68 9.56
N ILE A 213 -8.00 13.69 9.70
CA ILE A 213 -7.13 12.56 9.37
C ILE A 213 -6.25 12.28 10.58
N TYR A 214 -6.36 11.09 11.17
CA TYR A 214 -5.50 10.68 12.26
C TYR A 214 -4.11 10.25 11.76
N GLY A 215 -4.07 9.39 10.75
CA GLY A 215 -2.84 8.89 10.21
C GLY A 215 -2.83 8.83 8.68
N LEU A 216 -1.66 9.08 8.11
CA LEU A 216 -1.41 9.03 6.68
C LEU A 216 -0.18 8.19 6.39
N LYS A 217 -0.31 7.20 5.51
CA LYS A 217 0.81 6.48 4.91
C LYS A 217 0.96 6.92 3.47
N ILE A 218 2.19 7.12 3.02
CA ILE A 218 2.51 7.45 1.63
C ILE A 218 3.74 6.67 1.13
N ASP A 219 3.56 6.02 -0.01
CA ASP A 219 4.58 5.25 -0.73
C ASP A 219 4.10 5.15 -2.19
N ILE A 220 4.49 6.12 -3.00
CA ILE A 220 4.06 6.32 -4.39
C ILE A 220 5.23 6.49 -5.35
N GLU A 221 6.34 5.82 -4.98
CA GLU A 221 7.47 5.55 -5.86
C GLU A 221 8.10 6.82 -6.51
N GLY A 222 8.27 7.87 -5.69
CA GLY A 222 9.02 9.08 -6.07
C GLY A 222 8.16 10.32 -6.34
N HIS A 223 6.84 10.26 -6.15
CA HIS A 223 5.93 11.39 -6.31
C HIS A 223 5.49 12.04 -4.98
N GLU A 224 6.12 11.66 -3.85
CA GLU A 224 5.75 12.07 -2.50
C GLU A 224 5.73 13.59 -2.33
N ASP A 225 6.78 14.29 -2.82
CA ASP A 225 6.83 15.75 -2.76
C ASP A 225 5.67 16.40 -3.54
N LYS A 226 5.34 15.87 -4.73
CA LYS A 226 4.26 16.41 -5.56
C LYS A 226 2.87 16.16 -4.98
N ALA A 227 2.67 14.98 -4.40
CA ALA A 227 1.38 14.60 -3.84
C ALA A 227 1.10 15.23 -2.48
N LEU A 228 2.08 15.19 -1.57
CA LEU A 228 1.86 15.51 -0.16
C LEU A 228 2.09 17.00 0.15
N VAL A 229 3.09 17.66 -0.46
CA VAL A 229 3.43 19.05 -0.10
C VAL A 229 2.27 20.01 -0.40
N PRO A 230 1.62 20.02 -1.57
CA PRO A 230 0.49 20.90 -1.82
C PRO A 230 -0.66 20.65 -0.84
N PHE A 231 -0.97 19.40 -0.56
CA PHE A 231 -1.99 19.03 0.40
C PHE A 231 -1.69 19.63 1.79
N LEU A 232 -0.53 19.35 2.36
CA LEU A 232 -0.16 19.81 3.70
C LEU A 232 -0.19 21.34 3.83
N LEU A 233 0.21 22.07 2.78
CA LEU A 233 0.33 23.52 2.84
C LEU A 233 -0.99 24.27 2.60
N ASN A 234 -2.01 23.61 2.03
CA ASN A 234 -3.27 24.25 1.62
C ASN A 234 -4.49 23.80 2.43
N VAL A 235 -4.47 22.62 3.04
CA VAL A 235 -5.63 22.14 3.79
C VAL A 235 -5.82 22.84 5.13
N LYS A 236 -7.05 22.76 5.66
CA LYS A 236 -7.37 23.19 7.01
C LYS A 236 -6.59 22.38 8.04
N GLU A 237 -6.31 22.97 9.18
CA GLU A 237 -5.54 22.33 10.24
C GLU A 237 -6.12 20.99 10.70
N ASP A 238 -7.44 20.85 10.79
CA ASP A 238 -8.13 19.62 11.17
C ASP A 238 -7.87 18.44 10.20
N LEU A 239 -7.50 18.74 8.95
CA LEU A 239 -7.15 17.74 7.94
C LEU A 239 -5.66 17.41 7.92
N LEU A 240 -4.82 18.11 8.68
CA LEU A 240 -3.42 17.76 8.81
C LEU A 240 -3.31 16.43 9.60
N PRO A 241 -2.69 15.37 9.01
CA PRO A 241 -2.58 14.10 9.71
C PRO A 241 -1.79 14.25 11.02
N LYS A 242 -2.28 13.65 12.10
CA LYS A 242 -1.52 13.62 13.35
C LYS A 242 -0.24 12.82 13.21
N ARG A 243 -0.28 11.72 12.45
CA ARG A 243 0.85 10.80 12.24
C ARG A 243 1.04 10.51 10.75
N ILE A 244 2.29 10.53 10.30
CA ILE A 244 2.65 10.29 8.91
C ILE A 244 3.74 9.21 8.86
N VAL A 245 3.51 8.18 8.04
CA VAL A 245 4.51 7.19 7.62
C VAL A 245 4.81 7.45 6.16
N ILE A 246 6.03 7.84 5.84
CA ILE A 246 6.47 8.16 4.48
C ILE A 246 7.64 7.29 4.06
N GLU A 247 7.61 6.77 2.83
CA GLU A 247 8.75 6.09 2.26
C GLU A 247 9.95 7.02 2.16
N LYS A 248 11.15 6.50 2.45
CA LYS A 248 12.39 7.28 2.30
C LYS A 248 12.81 7.35 0.83
N LYS A 249 13.20 8.53 0.38
CA LYS A 249 13.73 8.73 -0.97
C LYS A 249 14.99 7.88 -1.24
N THR A 250 15.83 7.75 -0.23
CA THR A 250 17.00 6.87 -0.21
C THR A 250 17.13 6.21 1.15
N LYS A 251 18.10 5.29 1.30
CA LYS A 251 18.34 4.64 2.60
C LYS A 251 18.46 5.61 3.77
N ASN A 252 18.98 6.81 3.55
CA ASN A 252 19.32 7.77 4.61
C ASN A 252 18.61 9.11 4.49
N THR A 253 17.85 9.37 3.43
CA THR A 253 17.23 10.69 3.17
C THR A 253 15.74 10.55 2.90
N ASP A 254 14.98 11.51 3.38
CA ASP A 254 13.57 11.69 3.07
C ASP A 254 13.41 12.62 1.86
N TYR A 255 12.20 12.81 1.37
CA TYR A 255 11.86 13.72 0.28
C TYR A 255 12.01 15.17 0.74
N PRO A 256 12.84 16.00 0.07
CA PRO A 256 13.19 17.33 0.57
C PRO A 256 12.02 18.29 0.73
N GLY A 257 11.05 18.24 -0.22
CA GLY A 257 9.84 19.07 -0.14
C GLY A 257 8.99 18.70 1.06
N CYS A 258 8.76 17.41 1.28
CA CYS A 258 8.03 16.91 2.46
C CYS A 258 8.73 17.33 3.76
N VAL A 259 10.07 17.19 3.85
CA VAL A 259 10.82 17.60 5.05
C VAL A 259 10.65 19.10 5.35
N MET A 260 10.70 19.96 4.31
CA MET A 260 10.46 21.40 4.49
C MET A 260 9.02 21.68 4.94
N ALA A 261 8.03 21.04 4.36
CA ALA A 261 6.62 21.17 4.76
C ALA A 261 6.40 20.69 6.21
N PHE A 262 6.96 19.55 6.58
CA PHE A 262 6.88 19.00 7.93
C PHE A 262 7.45 19.98 8.96
N LYS A 263 8.65 20.54 8.69
CA LYS A 263 9.26 21.55 9.57
C LYS A 263 8.38 22.79 9.73
N LYS A 264 7.81 23.30 8.62
CA LYS A 264 6.93 24.48 8.62
C LYS A 264 5.65 24.26 9.44
N LEU A 265 5.15 23.02 9.48
CA LEU A 265 3.90 22.64 10.13
C LEU A 265 4.09 22.00 11.51
N ASN A 266 5.29 22.08 12.09
CA ASN A 266 5.65 21.54 13.40
C ASN A 266 5.50 20.01 13.52
N TYR A 267 5.77 19.26 12.43
CA TYR A 267 5.96 17.83 12.54
C TYR A 267 7.38 17.50 13.01
N THR A 268 7.47 16.55 13.91
CA THR A 268 8.74 16.02 14.42
C THR A 268 8.98 14.62 13.87
N LEU A 269 10.22 14.35 13.44
CA LEU A 269 10.65 13.01 13.10
C LEU A 269 10.81 12.20 14.40
N VAL A 270 9.91 11.23 14.62
CA VAL A 270 9.89 10.40 15.82
C VAL A 270 10.86 9.23 15.69
N SER A 271 10.84 8.57 14.55
CA SER A 271 11.59 7.32 14.36
C SER A 271 11.71 6.96 12.87
N ARG A 272 12.46 5.91 12.57
CA ARG A 272 12.58 5.35 11.22
C ARG A 272 12.55 3.84 11.26
N SER A 273 11.84 3.23 10.29
CA SER A 273 12.02 1.82 9.98
C SER A 273 13.08 1.62 8.87
N ARG A 274 13.19 0.41 8.35
CA ARG A 274 14.13 0.13 7.25
C ARG A 274 13.88 1.01 6.03
N ASN A 275 12.62 1.18 5.62
CA ASN A 275 12.24 1.87 4.40
C ASN A 275 11.51 3.18 4.64
N ASN A 276 10.91 3.40 5.81
CA ASN A 276 10.03 4.52 6.10
C ASN A 276 10.55 5.43 7.22
N SER A 277 10.11 6.67 7.21
CA SER A 277 10.28 7.67 8.28
C SER A 277 8.92 7.98 8.90
N PHE A 278 8.91 8.21 10.20
CA PHE A 278 7.70 8.42 11.01
C PHE A 278 7.70 9.83 11.56
N TYR A 279 6.68 10.59 11.21
CA TYR A 279 6.50 11.96 11.64
C TYR A 279 5.22 12.10 12.46
N GLU A 280 5.27 12.90 13.53
CA GLU A 280 4.12 13.23 14.36
C GLU A 280 3.99 14.75 14.50
N LYS A 281 2.76 15.25 14.40
CA LYS A 281 2.42 16.65 14.62
C LYS A 281 2.31 16.90 16.12
N LEU A 282 3.07 17.88 16.62
CA LEU A 282 3.07 18.30 18.01
C LEU A 282 1.85 19.16 18.34
#